data_946f8c3e8c3b146c2b1a1e4c944458de
#
_entry.id   946f8c3e8c3b146c2b1a1e4c944458de
#
_cell.length_a   1.000
_cell.length_b   1.000
_cell.length_c   1.000
_cell.angle_alpha   90.00
_cell.angle_beta   90.00
_cell.angle_gamma   90.00
#
_symmetry.space_group_name_H-M   'P 1'
#
loop_
_entity.id
_entity.type
_entity.pdbx_description
1 polymer ?
#
loop_
_entity_poly.entity_id
_entity_poly.type
_entity_poly.pdbx_seq_one_letter_code
_entity_poly.pdbx_strand_id
1 'polypeptide(L)'
;LVSWNGYRYVYDAGGNPTLLRGVPLTWGEGRRLKKVNLSWGTVDFAYDSDGKRVRKTSGGNTTTYYYNGNVLSGLVRRAVGSTGVGTTVQFVYDTQGKPFMLRLNGKTDYFYLYNGLGDVVGLIDSSNKVVVRYQYNSWGKVTSTQDTSGVSLATLNSFRYRKYVYDPETGLYCLGSRYYDPEVGRFVNADDFETLTYQMDSVQGKNLYQYCFNNPVIYEDVV
;
A
#
# COMPACT_ATOMS: atom_id res chain seq x y z
N LEU A 1 0.26 20.37 -5.19
CA LEU A 1 1.72 20.36 -5.34
C LEU A 1 2.08 20.63 -6.79
N VAL A 2 2.90 21.64 -7.05
CA VAL A 2 3.31 22.03 -8.44
C VAL A 2 4.64 21.38 -8.80
N SER A 3 5.53 21.26 -7.83
CA SER A 3 6.82 20.59 -7.99
C SER A 3 7.33 20.06 -6.65
N TRP A 4 8.22 19.06 -6.71
CA TRP A 4 8.92 18.50 -5.56
C TRP A 4 10.26 17.96 -6.01
N ASN A 5 11.33 18.34 -5.35
CA ASN A 5 12.70 17.90 -5.61
C ASN A 5 13.07 17.93 -7.11
N GLY A 6 12.73 19.03 -7.81
CA GLY A 6 12.99 19.21 -9.23
C GLY A 6 11.98 18.54 -10.18
N TYR A 7 11.10 17.68 -9.70
CA TYR A 7 10.05 17.07 -10.52
C TYR A 7 8.80 17.93 -10.56
N ARG A 8 8.29 18.19 -11.78
CA ARG A 8 7.00 18.86 -11.99
C ARG A 8 5.86 17.84 -11.84
N TYR A 9 4.78 18.26 -11.19
CA TYR A 9 3.51 17.53 -11.14
C TYR A 9 2.55 18.09 -12.18
N VAL A 10 1.87 17.19 -12.89
CA VAL A 10 0.83 17.49 -13.86
C VAL A 10 -0.42 16.75 -13.44
N TYR A 11 -1.57 17.39 -13.52
CA TYR A 11 -2.84 16.84 -13.05
C TYR A 11 -3.88 16.78 -14.17
N ASP A 12 -4.78 15.82 -14.11
CA ASP A 12 -5.98 15.78 -14.93
C ASP A 12 -7.06 16.74 -14.39
N ALA A 13 -8.19 16.83 -15.09
CA ALA A 13 -9.32 17.68 -14.69
C ALA A 13 -9.95 17.25 -13.35
N GLY A 14 -9.78 15.99 -12.92
CA GLY A 14 -10.23 15.46 -11.65
C GLY A 14 -9.28 15.73 -10.49
N GLY A 15 -8.13 16.40 -10.75
CA GLY A 15 -7.09 16.66 -9.74
C GLY A 15 -6.17 15.48 -9.48
N ASN A 16 -6.22 14.41 -10.27
CA ASN A 16 -5.30 13.30 -10.11
C ASN A 16 -3.99 13.59 -10.86
N PRO A 17 -2.81 13.34 -10.27
CA PRO A 17 -1.56 13.57 -10.97
C PRO A 17 -1.40 12.57 -12.13
N THR A 18 -1.17 13.09 -13.32
CA THR A 18 -0.81 12.28 -14.49
C THR A 18 0.69 12.04 -14.56
N LEU A 19 1.46 12.79 -13.76
CA LEU A 19 2.90 12.66 -13.62
C LEU A 19 3.27 12.78 -12.13
N LEU A 20 3.87 11.73 -11.56
CA LEU A 20 4.32 11.65 -10.18
C LEU A 20 5.83 11.40 -10.15
N ARG A 21 6.61 12.38 -9.70
CA ARG A 21 8.09 12.27 -9.64
C ARG A 21 8.71 11.82 -10.99
N GLY A 22 8.19 12.33 -12.11
CA GLY A 22 8.62 11.93 -13.45
C GLY A 22 8.02 10.63 -13.98
N VAL A 23 7.21 9.92 -13.19
CA VAL A 23 6.58 8.65 -13.55
C VAL A 23 5.15 8.91 -14.04
N PRO A 24 4.79 8.50 -15.28
CA PRO A 24 3.43 8.66 -15.79
C PRO A 24 2.43 7.74 -15.08
N LEU A 25 1.28 8.32 -14.72
CA LEU A 25 0.15 7.64 -14.09
C LEU A 25 -1.08 7.68 -15.00
N THR A 26 -1.90 6.65 -14.93
CA THR A 26 -3.22 6.61 -15.58
C THR A 26 -4.29 6.32 -14.53
N TRP A 27 -5.34 7.13 -14.52
CA TRP A 27 -6.47 7.04 -13.61
C TRP A 27 -7.73 6.53 -14.32
N GLY A 28 -8.63 5.95 -13.56
CA GLY A 28 -9.96 5.55 -13.99
C GLY A 28 -11.05 6.31 -13.26
N GLU A 29 -12.28 5.91 -13.49
CA GLU A 29 -13.44 6.43 -12.77
C GLU A 29 -13.27 6.29 -11.26
N GLY A 30 -13.83 7.24 -10.48
CA GLY A 30 -13.71 7.26 -9.03
C GLY A 30 -12.29 7.51 -8.53
N ARG A 31 -11.45 8.20 -9.31
CA ARG A 31 -10.04 8.53 -8.95
C ARG A 31 -9.19 7.29 -8.63
N ARG A 32 -9.48 6.15 -9.27
CA ARG A 32 -8.76 4.88 -9.05
C ARG A 32 -7.52 4.82 -9.91
N LEU A 33 -6.36 4.62 -9.30
CA LEU A 33 -5.09 4.46 -10.04
C LEU A 33 -5.13 3.17 -10.86
N LYS A 34 -5.12 3.29 -12.19
CA LYS A 34 -5.16 2.13 -13.10
C LYS A 34 -3.78 1.63 -13.48
N LYS A 35 -2.83 2.54 -13.69
CA LYS A 35 -1.51 2.17 -14.22
C LYS A 35 -0.43 3.13 -13.74
N VAL A 36 0.74 2.57 -13.47
CA VAL A 36 2.00 3.28 -13.24
C VAL A 36 3.01 2.81 -14.28
N ASN A 37 3.58 3.75 -15.08
CA ASN A 37 4.55 3.44 -16.13
C ASN A 37 5.97 3.67 -15.64
N LEU A 38 6.60 2.62 -15.12
CA LEU A 38 7.98 2.65 -14.63
C LEU A 38 8.97 2.41 -15.79
N SER A 39 10.23 2.78 -15.61
CA SER A 39 11.28 2.61 -16.64
C SER A 39 11.52 1.16 -17.07
N TRP A 40 11.20 0.20 -16.19
CA TRP A 40 11.37 -1.24 -16.42
C TRP A 40 10.08 -1.96 -16.79
N GLY A 41 8.94 -1.28 -16.85
CA GLY A 41 7.64 -1.89 -17.17
C GLY A 41 6.47 -1.20 -16.50
N THR A 42 5.31 -1.84 -16.49
CA THR A 42 4.09 -1.28 -15.93
C THR A 42 3.65 -1.99 -14.66
N VAL A 43 2.97 -1.26 -13.80
CA VAL A 43 2.14 -1.80 -12.72
C VAL A 43 0.70 -1.46 -13.03
N ASP A 44 -0.12 -2.47 -13.25
CA ASP A 44 -1.53 -2.34 -13.59
C ASP A 44 -2.40 -2.78 -12.40
N PHE A 45 -3.45 -2.01 -12.10
CA PHE A 45 -4.37 -2.25 -11.00
C PHE A 45 -5.81 -2.44 -11.53
N ALA A 46 -6.56 -3.33 -10.88
CA ALA A 46 -8.00 -3.50 -11.13
C ALA A 46 -8.76 -3.49 -9.80
N TYR A 47 -9.99 -3.00 -9.88
CA TYR A 47 -10.88 -2.79 -8.74
C TYR A 47 -12.23 -3.46 -9.00
N ASP A 48 -12.93 -3.83 -7.93
CA ASP A 48 -14.32 -4.23 -7.99
C ASP A 48 -15.27 -3.02 -8.05
N SER A 49 -16.59 -3.28 -8.04
CA SER A 49 -17.63 -2.25 -8.03
C SER A 49 -17.56 -1.33 -6.81
N ASP A 50 -17.14 -1.88 -5.66
CA ASP A 50 -17.05 -1.14 -4.41
C ASP A 50 -15.77 -0.30 -4.30
N GLY A 51 -14.88 -0.41 -5.29
CA GLY A 51 -13.60 0.31 -5.33
C GLY A 51 -12.46 -0.37 -4.57
N LYS A 52 -12.64 -1.60 -4.12
CA LYS A 52 -11.56 -2.39 -3.53
C LYS A 52 -10.63 -2.89 -4.61
N ARG A 53 -9.33 -2.79 -4.39
CA ARG A 53 -8.33 -3.27 -5.32
C ARG A 53 -8.26 -4.80 -5.30
N VAL A 54 -8.76 -5.44 -6.36
CA VAL A 54 -8.83 -6.91 -6.46
C VAL A 54 -7.67 -7.53 -7.22
N ARG A 55 -6.90 -6.73 -8.01
CA ARG A 55 -5.78 -7.27 -8.77
C ARG A 55 -4.68 -6.24 -8.98
N LYS A 56 -3.43 -6.74 -8.95
CA LYS A 56 -2.23 -6.03 -9.38
C LYS A 56 -1.45 -6.92 -10.34
N THR A 57 -1.00 -6.37 -11.48
CA THR A 57 -0.13 -7.05 -12.43
C THR A 57 1.15 -6.26 -12.58
N SER A 58 2.29 -6.91 -12.36
CA SER A 58 3.62 -6.28 -12.40
C SER A 58 4.72 -7.32 -12.54
N GLY A 59 5.79 -7.00 -13.27
CA GLY A 59 6.98 -7.85 -13.38
C GLY A 59 6.68 -9.29 -13.80
N GLY A 60 5.75 -9.49 -14.73
CA GLY A 60 5.34 -10.82 -15.20
C GLY A 60 4.48 -11.61 -14.21
N ASN A 61 4.03 -11.00 -13.12
CA ASN A 61 3.17 -11.65 -12.12
C ASN A 61 1.85 -10.91 -11.96
N THR A 62 0.80 -11.68 -11.67
CA THR A 62 -0.51 -11.18 -11.25
C THR A 62 -0.75 -11.55 -9.79
N THR A 63 -1.09 -10.57 -8.97
CA THR A 63 -1.53 -10.75 -7.59
C THR A 63 -3.03 -10.46 -7.52
N THR A 64 -3.82 -11.44 -7.08
CA THR A 64 -5.26 -11.29 -6.81
C THR A 64 -5.45 -11.17 -5.30
N TYR A 65 -6.24 -10.17 -4.87
CA TYR A 65 -6.53 -9.87 -3.48
C TYR A 65 -7.94 -10.37 -3.11
N TYR A 66 -8.07 -10.91 -1.90
CA TYR A 66 -9.32 -11.43 -1.36
C TYR A 66 -9.67 -10.71 -0.07
N TYR A 67 -10.92 -10.36 0.10
CA TYR A 67 -11.41 -9.60 1.24
C TYR A 67 -12.50 -10.37 1.98
N ASN A 68 -12.58 -10.16 3.28
CA ASN A 68 -13.74 -10.49 4.11
C ASN A 68 -14.32 -9.16 4.61
N GLY A 69 -15.46 -8.75 4.04
CA GLY A 69 -15.94 -7.37 4.19
C GLY A 69 -14.91 -6.38 3.64
N ASN A 70 -14.42 -5.47 4.47
CA ASN A 70 -13.38 -4.50 4.10
C ASN A 70 -11.96 -4.96 4.47
N VAL A 71 -11.80 -6.11 5.12
CA VAL A 71 -10.53 -6.60 5.61
C VAL A 71 -9.85 -7.48 4.56
N LEU A 72 -8.61 -7.18 4.19
CA LEU A 72 -7.80 -7.99 3.28
C LEU A 72 -7.49 -9.35 3.94
N SER A 73 -8.14 -10.43 3.50
CA SER A 73 -8.00 -11.77 4.09
C SER A 73 -6.88 -12.60 3.49
N GLY A 74 -6.46 -12.27 2.26
CA GLY A 74 -5.37 -13.00 1.62
C GLY A 74 -5.09 -12.53 0.20
N LEU A 75 -4.10 -13.17 -0.41
CA LEU A 75 -3.77 -12.97 -1.82
C LEU A 75 -3.27 -14.25 -2.47
N VAL A 76 -3.35 -14.28 -3.79
CA VAL A 76 -2.72 -15.30 -4.62
C VAL A 76 -1.87 -14.63 -5.68
N ARG A 77 -0.60 -15.02 -5.76
CA ARG A 77 0.35 -14.53 -6.77
C ARG A 77 0.67 -15.64 -7.77
N ARG A 78 0.54 -15.32 -9.05
CA ARG A 78 0.83 -16.23 -10.16
C ARG A 78 1.63 -15.52 -11.25
N ALA A 79 2.42 -16.26 -12.02
CA ALA A 79 2.94 -15.73 -13.27
C ALA A 79 1.79 -15.40 -14.22
N VAL A 80 1.93 -14.36 -15.03
CA VAL A 80 0.93 -13.96 -16.03
C VAL A 80 0.70 -15.12 -17.00
N GLY A 81 -0.57 -15.44 -17.26
CA GLY A 81 -0.97 -16.57 -18.13
C GLY A 81 -0.91 -17.95 -17.45
N SER A 82 -0.40 -18.06 -16.22
CA SER A 82 -0.38 -19.35 -15.51
C SER A 82 -1.77 -19.72 -14.99
N THR A 83 -2.15 -20.98 -15.18
CA THR A 83 -3.37 -21.60 -14.62
C THR A 83 -3.09 -22.40 -13.34
N GLY A 84 -1.81 -22.51 -12.93
CA GLY A 84 -1.41 -23.23 -11.72
C GLY A 84 -1.91 -22.58 -10.43
N VAL A 85 -1.74 -23.29 -9.30
CA VAL A 85 -2.23 -22.85 -7.98
C VAL A 85 -1.66 -21.51 -7.55
N GLY A 86 -0.41 -21.21 -7.90
CA GLY A 86 0.27 -19.98 -7.48
C GLY A 86 0.69 -20.01 -6.00
N THR A 87 1.35 -18.93 -5.57
CA THR A 87 1.70 -18.72 -4.17
C THR A 87 0.52 -18.06 -3.44
N THR A 88 0.06 -18.70 -2.38
CA THR A 88 -1.07 -18.20 -1.56
C THR A 88 -0.57 -17.61 -0.26
N VAL A 89 -1.12 -16.48 0.12
CA VAL A 89 -0.90 -15.84 1.44
C VAL A 89 -2.25 -15.61 2.08
N GLN A 90 -2.42 -16.09 3.29
CA GLN A 90 -3.58 -15.82 4.13
C GLN A 90 -3.15 -14.92 5.29
N PHE A 91 -3.91 -13.87 5.54
CA PHE A 91 -3.70 -12.97 6.67
C PHE A 91 -4.66 -13.32 7.80
N VAL A 92 -4.14 -13.44 9.01
CA VAL A 92 -4.90 -13.71 10.23
C VAL A 92 -4.75 -12.50 11.14
N TYR A 93 -5.85 -12.10 11.73
CA TYR A 93 -5.97 -10.90 12.56
C TYR A 93 -6.26 -11.28 14.01
N ASP A 94 -5.83 -10.45 14.92
CA ASP A 94 -6.21 -10.52 16.32
C ASP A 94 -7.64 -9.98 16.53
N THR A 95 -8.11 -10.01 17.78
CA THR A 95 -9.45 -9.54 18.16
C THR A 95 -9.64 -8.03 18.00
N GLN A 96 -8.57 -7.27 17.79
CA GLN A 96 -8.59 -5.82 17.54
C GLN A 96 -8.51 -5.47 16.06
N GLY A 97 -8.49 -6.48 15.17
CA GLY A 97 -8.36 -6.29 13.73
C GLY A 97 -6.93 -5.97 13.27
N LYS A 98 -5.92 -6.21 14.11
CA LYS A 98 -4.52 -6.03 13.76
C LYS A 98 -3.97 -7.30 13.12
N PRO A 99 -3.26 -7.25 11.99
CA PRO A 99 -2.62 -8.43 11.41
C PRO A 99 -1.70 -9.10 12.42
N PHE A 100 -1.96 -10.36 12.72
CA PHE A 100 -1.23 -11.15 13.74
C PHE A 100 -0.27 -12.14 13.08
N MET A 101 -0.73 -12.81 12.02
CA MET A 101 0.00 -13.88 11.37
C MET A 101 -0.23 -13.87 9.86
N LEU A 102 0.77 -14.29 9.11
CA LEU A 102 0.72 -14.58 7.69
C LEU A 102 0.96 -16.09 7.50
N ARG A 103 0.04 -16.78 6.82
CA ARG A 103 0.19 -18.19 6.44
C ARG A 103 0.50 -18.30 4.97
N LEU A 104 1.66 -18.89 4.66
CA LEU A 104 2.14 -19.12 3.30
C LEU A 104 1.75 -20.53 2.81
N ASN A 105 1.10 -20.59 1.64
CA ASN A 105 0.68 -21.82 0.96
C ASN A 105 -0.11 -22.78 1.87
N GLY A 106 -0.84 -22.27 2.85
CA GLY A 106 -1.62 -23.04 3.80
C GLY A 106 -0.80 -23.88 4.78
N LYS A 107 0.53 -23.70 4.84
CA LYS A 107 1.45 -24.60 5.57
C LYS A 107 2.39 -23.89 6.55
N THR A 108 2.95 -22.75 6.17
CA THR A 108 4.02 -22.11 6.95
C THR A 108 3.53 -20.81 7.54
N ASP A 109 3.64 -20.67 8.85
CA ASP A 109 3.19 -19.51 9.58
C ASP A 109 4.34 -18.57 9.91
N TYR A 110 4.08 -17.27 9.73
CA TYR A 110 4.98 -16.18 10.10
C TYR A 110 4.19 -15.16 10.92
N PHE A 111 4.79 -14.65 11.97
CA PHE A 111 4.13 -13.73 12.90
C PHE A 111 4.69 -12.32 12.75
N TYR A 112 3.82 -11.33 12.86
CA TYR A 112 4.17 -9.92 12.69
C TYR A 112 4.90 -9.36 13.91
N LEU A 113 5.96 -8.63 13.67
CA LEU A 113 6.64 -7.77 14.65
C LEU A 113 6.27 -6.31 14.40
N TYR A 114 5.94 -5.62 15.48
CA TYR A 114 5.52 -4.22 15.46
C TYR A 114 6.44 -3.35 16.31
N ASN A 115 6.58 -2.07 15.92
CA ASN A 115 7.12 -1.05 16.81
C ASN A 115 6.01 -0.41 17.67
N GLY A 116 6.39 0.54 18.55
CA GLY A 116 5.46 1.26 19.42
C GLY A 116 4.42 2.13 18.68
N LEU A 117 4.63 2.42 17.39
CA LEU A 117 3.73 3.19 16.55
C LEU A 117 2.77 2.31 15.73
N GLY A 118 2.88 0.98 15.86
CA GLY A 118 2.05 0.05 15.10
C GLY A 118 2.55 -0.27 13.69
N ASP A 119 3.77 0.14 13.33
CA ASP A 119 4.36 -0.21 12.04
C ASP A 119 4.84 -1.66 12.07
N VAL A 120 4.66 -2.37 10.96
CA VAL A 120 5.24 -3.70 10.78
C VAL A 120 6.75 -3.54 10.57
N VAL A 121 7.56 -3.96 11.54
CA VAL A 121 9.03 -3.88 11.48
C VAL A 121 9.69 -5.21 11.11
N GLY A 122 8.92 -6.29 11.03
CA GLY A 122 9.45 -7.58 10.61
C GLY A 122 8.45 -8.73 10.69
N LEU A 123 8.96 -9.90 10.33
CA LEU A 123 8.27 -11.18 10.47
C LEU A 123 9.21 -12.18 11.12
N ILE A 124 8.66 -13.01 12.02
CA ILE A 124 9.36 -14.15 12.64
C ILE A 124 8.73 -15.45 12.16
N ASP A 125 9.53 -16.51 12.11
CA ASP A 125 9.07 -17.86 11.86
C ASP A 125 8.62 -18.56 13.16
N SER A 126 8.17 -19.80 13.06
CA SER A 126 7.73 -20.62 14.22
C SER A 126 8.86 -20.95 15.20
N SER A 127 10.11 -20.72 14.84
CA SER A 127 11.29 -20.88 15.72
C SER A 127 11.67 -19.57 16.43
N ASN A 128 10.84 -18.53 16.33
CA ASN A 128 11.10 -17.18 16.83
C ASN A 128 12.30 -16.47 16.14
N LYS A 129 12.74 -16.96 14.99
CA LYS A 129 13.79 -16.32 14.23
C LYS A 129 13.20 -15.19 13.38
N VAL A 130 13.80 -14.00 13.43
CA VAL A 130 13.42 -12.90 12.55
C VAL A 130 13.92 -13.22 11.15
N VAL A 131 12.98 -13.40 10.20
CA VAL A 131 13.26 -13.76 8.80
C VAL A 131 13.05 -12.59 7.85
N VAL A 132 12.31 -11.57 8.27
CA VAL A 132 12.14 -10.32 7.53
C VAL A 132 12.32 -9.13 8.47
N ARG A 133 12.99 -8.08 8.01
CA ARG A 133 13.10 -6.79 8.72
C ARG A 133 12.82 -5.64 7.75
N TYR A 134 12.11 -4.63 8.26
CA TYR A 134 11.84 -3.37 7.57
C TYR A 134 12.28 -2.20 8.43
N GLN A 135 12.81 -1.17 7.79
CA GLN A 135 13.10 0.12 8.41
C GLN A 135 12.42 1.22 7.61
N TYR A 136 11.97 2.25 8.33
CA TYR A 136 11.24 3.39 7.77
C TYR A 136 11.81 4.70 8.31
N ASN A 137 11.64 5.77 7.53
CA ASN A 137 11.70 7.11 8.10
C ASN A 137 10.35 7.47 8.78
N SER A 138 10.26 8.65 9.39
CA SER A 138 9.05 9.11 10.09
C SER A 138 7.80 9.21 9.19
N TRP A 139 7.97 9.30 7.88
CA TRP A 139 6.89 9.37 6.89
C TRP A 139 6.53 8.01 6.31
N GLY A 140 7.15 6.93 6.77
CA GLY A 140 6.86 5.58 6.29
C GLY A 140 7.60 5.19 5.01
N LYS A 141 8.53 6.01 4.50
CA LYS A 141 9.41 5.59 3.41
C LYS A 141 10.24 4.41 3.88
N VAL A 142 10.17 3.30 3.16
CA VAL A 142 11.00 2.13 3.42
C VAL A 142 12.46 2.48 3.11
N THR A 143 13.32 2.46 4.12
CA THR A 143 14.76 2.77 4.00
C THR A 143 15.62 1.53 3.91
N SER A 144 15.13 0.40 4.45
CA SER A 144 15.81 -0.90 4.37
C SER A 144 14.81 -2.04 4.40
N THR A 145 15.10 -3.09 3.65
CA THR A 145 14.39 -4.37 3.68
C THR A 145 15.43 -5.50 3.68
N GLN A 146 15.34 -6.39 4.67
CA GLN A 146 16.12 -7.61 4.74
C GLN A 146 15.18 -8.80 4.72
N ASP A 147 15.45 -9.80 3.89
CA ASP A 147 14.66 -11.03 3.77
C ASP A 147 15.59 -12.24 3.71
N THR A 148 15.56 -13.05 4.76
CA THR A 148 16.32 -14.29 4.89
C THR A 148 15.40 -15.52 4.88
N SER A 149 14.13 -15.35 4.51
CA SER A 149 13.12 -16.41 4.50
C SER A 149 13.36 -17.48 3.41
N GLY A 150 14.12 -17.15 2.36
CA GLY A 150 14.32 -18.01 1.20
C GLY A 150 13.12 -18.08 0.24
N VAL A 151 12.00 -17.40 0.55
CA VAL A 151 10.74 -17.45 -0.23
C VAL A 151 10.26 -16.07 -0.68
N SER A 152 11.12 -15.06 -0.61
CA SER A 152 10.77 -13.66 -0.92
C SER A 152 9.58 -13.15 -0.10
N LEU A 153 9.53 -13.52 1.17
CA LEU A 153 8.43 -13.23 2.09
C LEU A 153 8.19 -11.72 2.24
N ALA A 154 9.26 -10.93 2.19
CA ALA A 154 9.16 -9.48 2.20
C ALA A 154 8.34 -8.93 1.04
N THR A 155 8.37 -9.53 -0.14
CA THR A 155 7.55 -9.12 -1.30
C THR A 155 6.11 -9.63 -1.19
N LEU A 156 5.92 -10.82 -0.60
CA LEU A 156 4.60 -11.43 -0.44
C LEU A 156 3.78 -10.78 0.66
N ASN A 157 4.44 -10.29 1.73
CA ASN A 157 3.75 -9.56 2.78
C ASN A 157 3.28 -8.20 2.27
N SER A 158 1.98 -7.93 2.38
CA SER A 158 1.39 -6.65 1.96
C SER A 158 1.54 -5.54 3.01
N PHE A 159 1.61 -5.87 4.30
CA PHE A 159 1.54 -4.88 5.36
C PHE A 159 2.91 -4.31 5.73
N ARG A 160 2.96 -2.96 5.89
CA ARG A 160 4.17 -2.20 6.25
C ARG A 160 3.85 -1.13 7.30
N TYR A 161 4.31 0.08 7.04
CA TYR A 161 4.08 1.28 7.85
C TYR A 161 2.59 1.45 8.16
N ARG A 162 2.24 1.64 9.42
CA ARG A 162 0.85 1.76 9.90
C ARG A 162 -0.09 0.62 9.45
N LYS A 163 0.47 -0.55 9.14
CA LYS A 163 -0.26 -1.70 8.60
C LYS A 163 -0.90 -1.46 7.21
N TYR A 164 -0.53 -0.38 6.52
CA TYR A 164 -1.03 -0.09 5.18
C TYR A 164 -0.48 -1.08 4.17
N VAL A 165 -1.24 -1.30 3.11
CA VAL A 165 -0.86 -2.17 2.00
C VAL A 165 0.19 -1.45 1.14
N TYR A 166 1.38 -2.02 1.06
CA TYR A 166 2.52 -1.45 0.34
C TYR A 166 2.74 -2.09 -1.01
N ASP A 167 3.02 -1.29 -2.01
CA ASP A 167 3.40 -1.71 -3.35
C ASP A 167 4.89 -1.45 -3.58
N PRO A 168 5.76 -2.48 -3.42
CA PRO A 168 7.21 -2.28 -3.51
C PRO A 168 7.65 -1.80 -4.89
N GLU A 169 6.89 -2.07 -5.94
CA GLU A 169 7.18 -1.67 -7.31
C GLU A 169 7.08 -0.15 -7.50
N THR A 170 6.15 0.48 -6.81
CA THR A 170 5.87 1.93 -6.95
C THR A 170 6.39 2.75 -5.76
N GLY A 171 6.60 2.08 -4.61
CA GLY A 171 6.89 2.73 -3.33
C GLY A 171 5.69 3.41 -2.70
N LEU A 172 4.47 3.16 -3.20
CA LEU A 172 3.24 3.75 -2.70
C LEU A 172 2.54 2.83 -1.69
N TYR A 173 1.76 3.43 -0.81
CA TYR A 173 0.81 2.74 0.06
C TYR A 173 -0.60 2.90 -0.48
N CYS A 174 -1.37 1.80 -0.48
CA CYS A 174 -2.78 1.79 -0.82
C CYS A 174 -3.61 1.85 0.48
N LEU A 175 -4.34 2.94 0.67
CA LEU A 175 -5.23 3.18 1.80
C LEU A 175 -6.68 3.26 1.28
N GLY A 176 -7.30 2.10 1.08
CA GLY A 176 -8.65 2.04 0.51
C GLY A 176 -8.73 2.72 -0.86
N SER A 177 -9.36 3.88 -0.93
CA SER A 177 -9.54 4.66 -2.16
C SER A 177 -8.36 5.56 -2.52
N ARG A 178 -7.42 5.80 -1.58
CA ARG A 178 -6.30 6.71 -1.76
C ARG A 178 -4.96 6.00 -1.83
N TYR A 179 -4.02 6.61 -2.55
CA TYR A 179 -2.62 6.22 -2.54
C TYR A 179 -1.79 7.27 -1.80
N TYR A 180 -0.95 6.81 -0.88
CA TYR A 180 -0.03 7.65 -0.13
C TYR A 180 1.39 7.50 -0.67
N ASP A 181 2.07 8.62 -0.92
CA ASP A 181 3.47 8.66 -1.30
C ASP A 181 4.34 9.07 -0.10
N PRO A 182 5.05 8.12 0.53
CA PRO A 182 5.87 8.40 1.70
C PRO A 182 7.15 9.20 1.36
N GLU A 183 7.52 9.29 0.07
CA GLU A 183 8.65 10.11 -0.39
C GLU A 183 8.33 11.59 -0.28
N VAL A 184 7.07 11.95 -0.56
CA VAL A 184 6.56 13.33 -0.55
C VAL A 184 5.81 13.64 0.75
N GLY A 185 5.37 12.61 1.47
CA GLY A 185 4.58 12.74 2.70
C GLY A 185 3.13 13.20 2.45
N ARG A 186 2.53 12.79 1.30
CA ARG A 186 1.19 13.23 0.88
C ARG A 186 0.41 12.12 0.21
N PHE A 187 -0.90 12.26 0.21
CA PHE A 187 -1.75 11.50 -0.69
C PHE A 187 -1.50 11.90 -2.14
N VAL A 188 -1.52 10.92 -3.03
CA VAL A 188 -1.32 11.08 -4.48
C VAL A 188 -2.60 11.62 -5.11
N ASN A 189 -3.75 11.06 -4.77
CA ASN A 189 -5.09 11.52 -5.19
C ASN A 189 -5.81 12.21 -4.04
N ALA A 190 -6.70 13.13 -4.41
CA ALA A 190 -7.50 13.89 -3.46
C ALA A 190 -8.50 12.98 -2.73
N ASP A 191 -8.87 13.37 -1.51
CA ASP A 191 -9.99 12.79 -0.77
C ASP A 191 -11.34 13.12 -1.42
N ASP A 192 -12.40 12.44 -1.01
CA ASP A 192 -13.74 12.74 -1.50
C ASP A 192 -14.17 14.14 -1.06
N PHE A 193 -14.95 14.79 -1.94
CA PHE A 193 -15.41 16.16 -1.70
C PHE A 193 -16.30 16.27 -0.44
N GLU A 194 -16.98 15.19 -0.06
CA GLU A 194 -17.79 15.14 1.15
C GLU A 194 -16.97 15.38 2.42
N THR A 195 -15.69 14.98 2.43
CA THR A 195 -14.76 15.25 3.55
C THR A 195 -14.58 16.74 3.80
N LEU A 196 -14.64 17.57 2.74
CA LEU A 196 -14.57 19.04 2.88
C LEU A 196 -15.76 19.63 3.63
N THR A 197 -16.95 19.03 3.50
CA THR A 197 -18.18 19.55 4.12
C THR A 197 -18.18 19.36 5.64
N TYR A 198 -17.53 18.30 6.13
CA TYR A 198 -17.41 18.01 7.57
C TYR A 198 -16.25 18.75 8.24
N GLN A 199 -15.28 19.27 7.49
CA GLN A 199 -14.06 19.92 8.02
C GLN A 199 -13.99 21.41 7.70
N MET A 200 -15.12 22.05 7.39
CA MET A 200 -15.16 23.46 6.96
C MET A 200 -14.59 24.46 7.97
N ASP A 201 -14.52 24.11 9.25
CA ASP A 201 -14.11 25.01 10.33
C ASP A 201 -12.60 25.13 10.55
N SER A 202 -11.77 24.34 9.85
CA SER A 202 -10.32 24.41 9.95
C SER A 202 -9.64 24.64 8.61
N VAL A 203 -8.67 25.56 8.56
CA VAL A 203 -7.84 25.78 7.36
C VAL A 203 -7.04 24.51 7.00
N GLN A 204 -6.72 23.69 7.99
CA GLN A 204 -6.00 22.43 7.81
C GLN A 204 -6.86 21.35 7.13
N GLY A 205 -8.17 21.29 7.40
CA GLY A 205 -9.10 20.34 6.78
C GLY A 205 -9.37 20.58 5.29
N LYS A 206 -8.91 21.71 4.73
CA LYS A 206 -9.14 22.07 3.33
C LYS A 206 -8.13 21.46 2.35
N ASN A 207 -7.11 20.78 2.83
CA ASN A 207 -6.10 20.17 1.97
C ASN A 207 -6.37 18.68 1.75
N LEU A 208 -7.10 18.34 0.70
CA LEU A 208 -7.50 16.97 0.34
C LEU A 208 -6.34 15.99 0.09
N TYR A 209 -5.11 16.47 0.02
CA TYR A 209 -3.91 15.64 -0.18
C TYR A 209 -3.06 15.51 1.09
N GLN A 210 -3.50 16.11 2.19
CA GLN A 210 -2.74 16.09 3.43
C GLN A 210 -2.81 14.71 4.10
N TYR A 211 -1.67 14.25 4.59
CA TYR A 211 -1.55 13.03 5.39
C TYR A 211 -1.27 13.42 6.85
N CYS A 212 -2.04 12.86 7.79
CA CYS A 212 -1.85 12.98 9.24
C CYS A 212 -1.61 14.44 9.71
N PHE A 213 -2.33 15.43 9.18
CA PHE A 213 -2.11 16.86 9.52
C PHE A 213 -0.64 17.29 9.42
N ASN A 214 0.16 16.70 8.54
CA ASN A 214 1.61 16.86 8.41
C ASN A 214 2.42 16.42 9.65
N ASN A 215 1.86 15.60 10.53
CA ASN A 215 2.54 15.05 11.69
C ASN A 215 2.24 13.56 11.89
N PRO A 216 2.85 12.68 11.08
CA PRO A 216 2.57 11.24 11.11
C PRO A 216 3.14 10.50 12.33
N VAL A 217 3.91 11.21 13.18
CA VAL A 217 4.40 10.63 14.45
C VAL A 217 3.30 10.64 15.52
N ILE A 218 2.44 11.69 15.51
CA ILE A 218 1.37 11.85 16.49
C ILE A 218 0.03 11.32 15.95
N TYR A 219 -0.23 11.49 14.65
CA TYR A 219 -1.51 11.16 14.02
C TYR A 219 -1.41 9.93 13.12
N GLU A 220 -2.51 9.24 12.95
CA GLU A 220 -2.70 8.13 12.01
C GLU A 220 -3.96 8.39 11.18
N ASP A 221 -3.90 8.17 9.87
CA ASP A 221 -5.10 8.15 9.03
C ASP A 221 -5.76 6.76 9.14
N VAL A 222 -7.05 6.75 9.44
CA VAL A 222 -7.85 5.51 9.54
C VAL A 222 -8.24 5.07 8.13
N VAL A 223 -8.06 3.79 7.84
CA VAL A 223 -8.40 3.13 6.56
C VAL A 223 -9.73 2.42 6.68
#